data_f87c3dd180cc77ef7af9b14d854184db
#
_entry.id   f87c3dd180cc77ef7af9b14d854184db
#
_cell.length_a   1.000
_cell.length_b   1.000
_cell.length_c   1.000
_cell.angle_alpha   90.00
_cell.angle_beta   90.00
_cell.angle_gamma   90.00
#
_symmetry.space_group_name_H-M   'P 1'
#
loop_
_entity.id
_entity.type
_entity.pdbx_description
1 polymer ?
#
loop_
_entity_poly.entity_id
_entity_poly.type
_entity_poly.pdbx_seq_one_letter_code
_entity_poly.pdbx_strand_id
1 'polypeptide(L)'
;MNFDKLHHLFEKIKKEWKEDSHVEHEFRNKQYTTDLGQISMEIPFLHNKYLNHYTDLSQVKTSLEFELRKTIKEKREYYGGEAEARTYAEKPFGSSIKTSEKMRVYLDADEDIINIEAKVKYVEMMLNYLDHVLKQVSARNYHVKNAIEWERFINGN
;
A
#
# COMPACT_ATOMS: atom_id res chain seq x y z
N MET A 1 11.17 -6.69 5.16
CA MET A 1 9.88 -7.06 5.79
C MET A 1 9.39 -8.38 5.20
N ASN A 2 8.90 -9.34 6.02
CA ASN A 2 8.39 -10.63 5.53
C ASN A 2 7.01 -10.44 4.86
N PHE A 3 6.68 -11.28 3.87
CA PHE A 3 5.41 -11.25 3.13
C PHE A 3 4.20 -11.46 4.07
N ASP A 4 4.29 -12.36 5.04
CA ASP A 4 3.24 -12.61 6.04
C ASP A 4 2.90 -11.37 6.87
N LYS A 5 3.91 -10.57 7.23
CA LYS A 5 3.70 -9.31 7.95
C LYS A 5 2.97 -8.27 7.10
N LEU A 6 3.29 -8.20 5.80
CA LEU A 6 2.58 -7.32 4.86
C LEU A 6 1.12 -7.74 4.71
N HIS A 7 0.89 -9.03 4.56
CA HIS A 7 -0.46 -9.59 4.44
C HIS A 7 -1.28 -9.31 5.69
N HIS A 8 -0.74 -9.60 6.87
CA HIS A 8 -1.42 -9.34 8.14
C HIS A 8 -1.75 -7.85 8.33
N LEU A 9 -0.81 -6.96 7.98
CA LEU A 9 -1.03 -5.51 8.02
C LEU A 9 -2.16 -5.09 7.06
N PHE A 10 -2.20 -5.66 5.86
CA PHE A 10 -3.24 -5.34 4.90
C PHE A 10 -4.63 -5.80 5.37
N GLU A 11 -4.74 -7.01 5.90
CA GLU A 11 -6.00 -7.51 6.46
C GLU A 11 -6.47 -6.65 7.65
N LYS A 12 -5.54 -6.18 8.49
CA LYS A 12 -5.85 -5.24 9.57
C LYS A 12 -6.42 -3.93 9.02
N ILE A 13 -5.78 -3.31 8.03
CA ILE A 13 -6.24 -2.06 7.42
C ILE A 13 -7.62 -2.25 6.78
N LYS A 14 -7.85 -3.36 6.07
CA LYS A 14 -9.16 -3.65 5.47
C LYS A 14 -10.26 -3.82 6.52
N LYS A 15 -9.94 -4.48 7.63
CA LYS A 15 -10.88 -4.66 8.74
C LYS A 15 -11.22 -3.31 9.39
N GLU A 16 -10.21 -2.48 9.68
CA GLU A 16 -10.41 -1.13 10.20
C GLU A 16 -11.29 -0.29 9.26
N TRP A 17 -11.02 -0.33 7.95
CA TRP A 17 -11.85 0.39 6.98
C TRP A 17 -13.29 -0.13 6.93
N LYS A 18 -13.47 -1.44 7.01
CA LYS A 18 -14.82 -2.02 7.08
C LYS A 18 -15.60 -1.53 8.30
N GLU A 19 -14.96 -1.41 9.46
CA GLU A 19 -15.56 -0.87 10.69
C GLU A 19 -15.87 0.62 10.54
N ASP A 20 -14.91 1.41 10.04
CA ASP A 20 -15.04 2.87 9.85
C ASP A 20 -16.01 3.25 8.70
N SER A 21 -16.22 2.37 7.74
CA SER A 21 -17.16 2.60 6.62
C SER A 21 -18.61 2.33 7.00
N HIS A 22 -18.86 1.55 8.05
CA HIS A 22 -20.22 1.18 8.48
C HIS A 22 -21.00 2.34 9.10
N VAL A 23 -20.36 3.44 9.45
CA VAL A 23 -21.01 4.69 9.88
C VAL A 23 -22.08 5.17 8.87
N GLU A 24 -21.97 4.79 7.60
CA GLU A 24 -22.99 5.08 6.56
C GLU A 24 -24.35 4.36 6.81
N HIS A 25 -24.38 3.28 7.56
CA HIS A 25 -25.64 2.58 7.86
C HIS A 25 -26.47 3.24 8.96
N GLU A 26 -25.87 4.04 9.83
CA GLU A 26 -26.58 4.78 10.88
C GLU A 26 -27.36 5.97 10.31
N PHE A 27 -27.01 6.47 9.12
CA PHE A 27 -27.78 7.49 8.39
C PHE A 27 -29.21 7.11 8.05
N ARG A 28 -29.61 5.86 8.16
CA ARG A 28 -30.96 5.39 7.83
C ARG A 28 -31.98 5.49 8.97
N ASN A 29 -31.56 5.78 10.19
CA ASN A 29 -32.41 5.91 11.36
C ASN A 29 -32.62 7.38 11.75
N LYS A 30 -33.85 7.79 11.95
CA LYS A 30 -34.48 9.11 12.08
C LYS A 30 -33.90 10.16 13.09
N GLN A 31 -32.63 10.10 13.45
CA GLN A 31 -32.01 11.00 14.45
C GLN A 31 -30.93 11.90 13.81
N TYR A 32 -31.19 12.38 12.59
CA TYR A 32 -30.19 12.86 11.62
C TYR A 32 -29.49 14.18 11.93
N THR A 33 -30.12 15.14 12.58
CA THR A 33 -29.59 16.52 12.62
C THR A 33 -28.42 16.71 13.59
N THR A 34 -28.39 15.97 14.70
CA THR A 34 -27.31 16.06 15.68
C THR A 34 -26.09 15.24 15.22
N ASP A 35 -26.33 14.14 14.52
CA ASP A 35 -25.29 13.20 14.08
C ASP A 35 -24.47 13.71 12.89
N LEU A 36 -25.10 14.45 11.95
CA LEU A 36 -24.42 15.00 10.75
C LEU A 36 -23.30 15.97 11.10
N GLY A 37 -23.50 16.80 12.12
CA GLY A 37 -22.48 17.71 12.64
C GLY A 37 -21.28 16.95 13.22
N GLN A 38 -21.53 15.92 14.01
CA GLN A 38 -20.50 15.07 14.61
C GLN A 38 -19.73 14.31 13.55
N ILE A 39 -20.43 13.68 12.59
CA ILE A 39 -19.81 12.96 11.47
C ILE A 39 -18.91 13.91 10.67
N SER A 40 -19.36 15.14 10.39
CA SER A 40 -18.54 16.14 9.69
C SER A 40 -17.24 16.45 10.43
N MET A 41 -17.29 16.53 11.75
CA MET A 41 -16.12 16.79 12.59
C MET A 41 -15.16 15.58 12.67
N GLU A 42 -15.63 14.36 12.45
CA GLU A 42 -14.84 13.14 12.47
C GLU A 42 -14.07 12.90 11.14
N ILE A 43 -14.53 13.46 10.02
CA ILE A 43 -13.90 13.27 8.70
C ILE A 43 -12.40 13.59 8.68
N PRO A 44 -11.91 14.71 9.25
CA PRO A 44 -10.48 15.01 9.26
C PRO A 44 -9.65 13.98 10.05
N PHE A 45 -10.19 13.46 11.15
CA PHE A 45 -9.51 12.42 11.95
C PHE A 45 -9.40 11.10 11.17
N LEU A 46 -10.48 10.72 10.51
CA LEU A 46 -10.52 9.53 9.69
C LEU A 46 -9.57 9.65 8.48
N HIS A 47 -9.56 10.82 7.83
CA HIS A 47 -8.63 11.10 6.75
C HIS A 47 -7.17 10.99 7.23
N ASN A 48 -6.83 11.58 8.37
CA ASN A 48 -5.49 11.53 8.93
C ASN A 48 -5.08 10.10 9.31
N LYS A 49 -5.99 9.27 9.85
CA LYS A 49 -5.75 7.86 10.15
C LYS A 49 -5.25 7.10 8.91
N TYR A 50 -5.98 7.21 7.79
CA TYR A 50 -5.63 6.50 6.56
C TYR A 50 -4.46 7.13 5.80
N LEU A 51 -4.25 8.44 5.94
CA LEU A 51 -3.07 9.12 5.42
C LEU A 51 -1.79 8.64 6.12
N ASN A 52 -1.84 8.38 7.43
CA ASN A 52 -0.71 7.82 8.16
C ASN A 52 -0.39 6.40 7.65
N HIS A 53 -1.37 5.52 7.50
CA HIS A 53 -1.15 4.20 6.89
C HIS A 53 -0.54 4.30 5.48
N TYR A 54 -1.03 5.24 4.66
CA TYR A 54 -0.49 5.48 3.33
C TYR A 54 0.98 5.93 3.38
N THR A 55 1.31 6.84 4.27
CA THR A 55 2.68 7.36 4.43
C THR A 55 3.64 6.27 4.90
N ASP A 56 3.24 5.47 5.90
CA ASP A 56 4.03 4.36 6.42
C ASP A 56 4.32 3.33 5.33
N LEU A 57 3.30 2.95 4.55
CA LEU A 57 3.47 2.02 3.42
C LEU A 57 4.32 2.61 2.29
N SER A 58 4.25 3.91 2.03
CA SER A 58 5.10 4.58 1.06
C SER A 58 6.58 4.49 1.46
N GLN A 59 6.88 4.61 2.76
CA GLN A 59 8.24 4.42 3.28
C GLN A 59 8.69 2.96 3.14
N VAL A 60 7.81 1.99 3.41
CA VAL A 60 8.10 0.56 3.20
C VAL A 60 8.39 0.29 1.73
N LYS A 61 7.60 0.82 0.79
CA LYS A 61 7.83 0.70 -0.65
C LYS A 61 9.21 1.22 -1.03
N THR A 62 9.54 2.43 -0.61
CA THR A 62 10.84 3.05 -0.88
C THR A 62 12.00 2.19 -0.37
N SER A 63 11.86 1.64 0.83
CA SER A 63 12.87 0.74 1.42
C SER A 63 13.06 -0.54 0.60
N LEU A 64 11.96 -1.16 0.14
CA LEU A 64 12.01 -2.35 -0.73
C LEU A 64 12.61 -2.04 -2.10
N GLU A 65 12.35 -0.87 -2.68
CA GLU A 65 12.95 -0.44 -3.95
C GLU A 65 14.46 -0.20 -3.83
N PHE A 66 14.94 0.28 -2.66
CA PHE A 66 16.37 0.35 -2.39
C PHE A 66 16.99 -1.04 -2.25
N GLU A 67 16.33 -1.95 -1.51
CA GLU A 67 16.75 -3.34 -1.37
C GLU A 67 16.84 -4.02 -2.75
N LEU A 68 15.83 -3.84 -3.59
CA LEU A 68 15.79 -4.38 -4.96
C LEU A 68 16.99 -3.91 -5.79
N ARG A 69 17.26 -2.61 -5.81
CA ARG A 69 18.40 -2.05 -6.55
C ARG A 69 19.74 -2.61 -6.07
N LYS A 70 19.91 -2.76 -4.75
CA LYS A 70 21.11 -3.34 -4.15
C LYS A 70 21.25 -4.81 -4.56
N THR A 71 20.20 -5.59 -4.45
CA THR A 71 20.19 -7.01 -4.81
C THR A 71 20.48 -7.20 -6.30
N ILE A 72 19.89 -6.39 -7.18
CA ILE A 72 20.19 -6.44 -8.63
C ILE A 72 21.68 -6.18 -8.89
N LYS A 73 22.29 -5.21 -8.20
CA LYS A 73 23.73 -4.93 -8.34
C LYS A 73 24.56 -6.14 -7.89
N GLU A 74 24.29 -6.66 -6.70
CA GLU A 74 25.02 -7.82 -6.15
C GLU A 74 24.90 -9.07 -7.05
N LYS A 75 23.69 -9.34 -7.57
CA LYS A 75 23.47 -10.45 -8.49
C LYS A 75 24.14 -10.25 -9.86
N ARG A 76 24.21 -9.02 -10.34
CA ARG A 76 24.94 -8.69 -11.56
C ARG A 76 26.45 -8.95 -11.41
N GLU A 77 27.03 -8.54 -10.28
CA GLU A 77 28.44 -8.83 -9.95
C GLU A 77 28.68 -10.34 -9.81
N TYR A 78 27.75 -11.05 -9.15
CA TYR A 78 27.81 -12.51 -9.00
C TYR A 78 27.75 -13.25 -10.34
N TYR A 79 26.76 -12.98 -11.18
CA TYR A 79 26.64 -13.63 -12.50
C TYR A 79 27.71 -13.16 -13.48
N GLY A 80 28.22 -11.95 -13.31
CA GLY A 80 29.33 -11.39 -14.12
C GLY A 80 30.71 -11.97 -13.81
N GLY A 81 30.85 -12.68 -12.71
CA GLY A 81 32.14 -13.20 -12.25
C GLY A 81 32.99 -12.16 -11.50
N GLU A 82 32.36 -11.11 -10.97
CA GLU A 82 33.01 -9.96 -10.32
C GLU A 82 32.78 -9.91 -8.80
N ALA A 83 32.01 -10.86 -8.25
CA ALA A 83 31.77 -10.95 -6.84
C ALA A 83 33.00 -11.45 -6.06
N GLU A 84 33.00 -11.25 -4.74
CA GLU A 84 34.11 -11.69 -3.88
C GLU A 84 34.30 -13.23 -3.92
N ALA A 85 35.55 -13.69 -3.79
CA ALA A 85 35.89 -15.11 -3.81
C ALA A 85 35.09 -15.94 -2.78
N ARG A 86 34.77 -15.34 -1.63
CA ARG A 86 33.94 -15.96 -0.59
C ARG A 86 32.52 -16.29 -1.09
N THR A 87 31.92 -15.41 -1.87
CA THR A 87 30.59 -15.62 -2.45
C THR A 87 30.57 -16.87 -3.35
N TYR A 88 31.62 -17.07 -4.16
CA TYR A 88 31.74 -18.26 -5.01
C TYR A 88 32.11 -19.52 -4.25
N ALA A 89 32.78 -19.39 -3.10
CA ALA A 89 33.03 -20.52 -2.22
C ALA A 89 31.73 -21.04 -1.55
N GLU A 90 30.83 -20.14 -1.21
CA GLU A 90 29.52 -20.47 -0.60
C GLU A 90 28.48 -20.89 -1.66
N LYS A 91 28.45 -20.21 -2.80
CA LYS A 91 27.52 -20.47 -3.92
C LYS A 91 28.31 -20.51 -5.23
N PRO A 92 28.82 -21.69 -5.65
CA PRO A 92 29.60 -21.81 -6.88
C PRO A 92 28.76 -21.49 -8.11
N PHE A 93 29.30 -20.63 -8.99
CA PHE A 93 28.73 -20.36 -10.30
C PHE A 93 29.78 -20.63 -11.37
N GLY A 94 29.61 -21.70 -12.15
CA GLY A 94 30.63 -22.23 -13.06
C GLY A 94 30.83 -21.48 -14.37
N SER A 95 30.20 -20.29 -14.54
CA SER A 95 30.35 -19.47 -15.74
C SER A 95 30.35 -17.99 -15.41
N SER A 96 30.81 -17.16 -16.38
CA SER A 96 30.77 -15.70 -16.28
C SER A 96 29.96 -15.16 -17.45
N ILE A 97 28.86 -14.44 -17.13
CA ILE A 97 27.96 -13.91 -18.15
C ILE A 97 28.45 -12.53 -18.58
N LYS A 98 28.84 -12.41 -19.86
CA LYS A 98 29.42 -11.18 -20.41
C LYS A 98 28.43 -10.38 -21.28
N THR A 99 27.36 -11.00 -21.77
CA THR A 99 26.38 -10.32 -22.62
C THR A 99 25.21 -9.78 -21.83
N SER A 100 24.79 -8.56 -22.12
CA SER A 100 23.68 -7.90 -21.44
C SER A 100 22.36 -8.66 -21.58
N GLU A 101 22.13 -9.30 -22.71
CA GLU A 101 20.91 -10.08 -22.96
C GLU A 101 20.82 -11.31 -22.06
N LYS A 102 21.90 -12.11 -21.97
CA LYS A 102 21.96 -13.24 -21.06
C LYS A 102 21.87 -12.79 -19.61
N MET A 103 22.57 -11.71 -19.24
CA MET A 103 22.51 -11.14 -17.89
C MET A 103 21.09 -10.82 -17.48
N ARG A 104 20.31 -10.19 -18.37
CA ARG A 104 18.90 -9.89 -18.11
C ARG A 104 18.09 -11.15 -17.81
N VAL A 105 18.24 -12.20 -18.62
CA VAL A 105 17.54 -13.47 -18.42
C VAL A 105 17.83 -14.08 -17.05
N TYR A 106 19.09 -14.03 -16.60
CA TYR A 106 19.46 -14.55 -15.27
C TYR A 106 18.94 -13.70 -14.13
N LEU A 107 18.96 -12.36 -14.26
CA LEU A 107 18.40 -11.45 -13.25
C LEU A 107 16.87 -11.59 -13.17
N ASP A 108 16.18 -11.65 -14.30
CA ASP A 108 14.72 -11.81 -14.37
C ASP A 108 14.25 -13.16 -13.79
N ALA A 109 15.10 -14.18 -13.77
CA ALA A 109 14.82 -15.50 -13.21
C ALA A 109 15.37 -15.70 -11.78
N ASP A 110 16.06 -14.70 -11.21
CA ASP A 110 16.65 -14.81 -9.87
C ASP A 110 15.57 -14.74 -8.78
N GLU A 111 15.52 -15.78 -7.93
CA GLU A 111 14.49 -15.91 -6.88
C GLU A 111 14.51 -14.77 -5.86
N ASP A 112 15.68 -14.23 -5.51
CA ASP A 112 15.80 -13.14 -4.55
C ASP A 112 15.21 -11.85 -5.15
N ILE A 113 15.50 -11.58 -6.43
CA ILE A 113 14.94 -10.42 -7.15
C ILE A 113 13.42 -10.56 -7.29
N ILE A 114 12.94 -11.71 -7.75
CA ILE A 114 11.50 -12.00 -7.90
C ILE A 114 10.77 -11.80 -6.57
N ASN A 115 11.36 -12.26 -5.47
CA ASN A 115 10.75 -12.18 -4.15
C ASN A 115 10.63 -10.72 -3.66
N ILE A 116 11.64 -9.88 -3.92
CA ILE A 116 11.58 -8.45 -3.56
C ILE A 116 10.58 -7.71 -4.46
N GLU A 117 10.60 -7.98 -5.76
CA GLU A 117 9.64 -7.39 -6.71
C GLU A 117 8.18 -7.73 -6.36
N ALA A 118 7.94 -8.98 -5.96
CA ALA A 118 6.62 -9.39 -5.51
C ALA A 118 6.15 -8.60 -4.27
N LYS A 119 7.06 -8.31 -3.31
CA LYS A 119 6.76 -7.47 -2.16
C LYS A 119 6.47 -6.03 -2.57
N VAL A 120 7.25 -5.45 -3.49
CA VAL A 120 7.02 -4.10 -4.01
C VAL A 120 5.63 -4.01 -4.64
N LYS A 121 5.27 -4.94 -5.52
CA LYS A 121 3.95 -5.01 -6.16
C LYS A 121 2.81 -5.16 -5.14
N TYR A 122 3.04 -5.95 -4.09
CA TYR A 122 2.05 -6.12 -3.03
C TYR A 122 1.81 -4.82 -2.26
N VAL A 123 2.88 -4.09 -1.91
CA VAL A 123 2.77 -2.78 -1.25
C VAL A 123 2.10 -1.74 -2.17
N GLU A 124 2.37 -1.77 -3.47
CA GLU A 124 1.67 -0.92 -4.46
C GLU A 124 0.16 -1.18 -4.47
N MET A 125 -0.25 -2.43 -4.40
CA MET A 125 -1.67 -2.80 -4.29
C MET A 125 -2.30 -2.25 -3.00
N MET A 126 -1.58 -2.32 -1.88
CA MET A 126 -2.03 -1.75 -0.60
C MET A 126 -2.17 -0.22 -0.67
N LEU A 127 -1.21 0.47 -1.30
CA LEU A 127 -1.25 1.92 -1.50
C LEU A 127 -2.42 2.34 -2.39
N ASN A 128 -2.67 1.61 -3.47
CA ASN A 128 -3.83 1.85 -4.34
C ASN A 128 -5.14 1.69 -3.57
N TYR A 129 -5.26 0.67 -2.73
CA TYR A 129 -6.42 0.49 -1.86
C TYR A 129 -6.62 1.69 -0.92
N LEU A 130 -5.54 2.16 -0.26
CA LEU A 130 -5.61 3.33 0.63
C LEU A 130 -5.94 4.63 -0.12
N ASP A 131 -5.47 4.80 -1.34
CA ASP A 131 -5.86 5.94 -2.18
C ASP A 131 -7.38 5.97 -2.43
N HIS A 132 -7.98 4.81 -2.71
CA HIS A 132 -9.43 4.68 -2.83
C HIS A 132 -10.15 4.98 -1.50
N VAL A 133 -9.63 4.50 -0.37
CA VAL A 133 -10.19 4.81 0.96
C VAL A 133 -10.15 6.31 1.23
N LEU A 134 -9.02 6.98 0.99
CA LEU A 134 -8.87 8.43 1.18
C LEU A 134 -9.82 9.24 0.30
N LYS A 135 -10.03 8.81 -0.95
CA LYS A 135 -11.02 9.42 -1.85
C LYS A 135 -12.45 9.26 -1.31
N GLN A 136 -12.80 8.08 -0.78
CA GLN A 136 -14.11 7.85 -0.17
C GLN A 136 -14.31 8.68 1.10
N VAL A 137 -13.28 8.77 1.96
CA VAL A 137 -13.32 9.64 3.15
C VAL A 137 -13.55 11.10 2.74
N SER A 138 -12.82 11.59 1.72
CA SER A 138 -12.98 12.95 1.22
C SER A 138 -14.37 13.20 0.63
N ALA A 139 -14.96 12.22 -0.04
CA ALA A 139 -16.30 12.31 -0.60
C ALA A 139 -17.40 12.43 0.47
N ARG A 140 -17.15 11.97 1.71
CA ARG A 140 -18.11 12.12 2.82
C ARG A 140 -18.54 13.56 3.07
N ASN A 141 -17.67 14.54 2.83
CA ASN A 141 -18.02 15.96 2.93
C ASN A 141 -19.21 16.32 2.02
N TYR A 142 -19.22 15.80 0.79
CA TYR A 142 -20.32 16.02 -0.15
C TYR A 142 -21.58 15.30 0.30
N HIS A 143 -21.47 14.09 0.83
CA HIS A 143 -22.62 13.33 1.33
C HIS A 143 -23.27 14.02 2.51
N VAL A 144 -22.48 14.51 3.47
CA VAL A 144 -22.96 15.28 4.63
C VAL A 144 -23.66 16.56 4.15
N LYS A 145 -23.03 17.33 3.25
CA LYS A 145 -23.64 18.55 2.70
C LYS A 145 -24.96 18.26 2.00
N ASN A 146 -25.00 17.25 1.14
CA ASN A 146 -26.22 16.86 0.43
C ASN A 146 -27.33 16.41 1.40
N ALA A 147 -26.97 15.69 2.47
CA ALA A 147 -27.93 15.27 3.47
C ALA A 147 -28.53 16.47 4.22
N ILE A 148 -27.72 17.47 4.58
CA ILE A 148 -28.19 18.73 5.21
C ILE A 148 -29.11 19.50 4.26
N GLU A 149 -28.75 19.63 2.99
CA GLU A 149 -29.57 20.33 1.99
C GLU A 149 -30.91 19.62 1.76
N TRP A 150 -30.91 18.28 1.72
CA TRP A 150 -32.11 17.47 1.62
C TRP A 150 -33.05 17.63 2.81
N GLU A 151 -32.51 17.63 4.03
CA GLU A 151 -33.30 17.88 5.25
C GLU A 151 -33.94 19.28 5.25
N ARG A 152 -33.19 20.30 4.84
CA ARG A 152 -33.73 21.67 4.72
C ARG A 152 -34.88 21.70 3.72
N PHE A 153 -34.74 21.04 2.58
CA PHE A 153 -35.77 20.97 1.56
C PHE A 153 -37.05 20.28 2.09
N ILE A 154 -36.93 19.19 2.81
CA ILE A 154 -38.09 18.47 3.36
C ILE A 154 -38.78 19.27 4.47
N ASN A 155 -38.00 19.97 5.31
CA ASN A 155 -38.53 20.71 6.45
C ASN A 155 -39.02 22.14 6.08
N GLY A 156 -38.93 22.55 4.83
CA GLY A 156 -39.50 23.80 4.33
C GLY A 156 -38.75 25.07 4.74
N ASN A 157 -37.45 24.94 5.09
CA ASN A 157 -36.57 26.06 5.42
C ASN A 157 -35.60 26.38 4.29
#